data_f2fb9c53766f93d02562d84d2292134b
#
_entry.id   f2fb9c53766f93d02562d84d2292134b
#
_cell.length_a   1.000
_cell.length_b   1.000
_cell.length_c   1.000
_cell.angle_alpha   90.00
_cell.angle_beta   90.00
_cell.angle_gamma   90.00
#
_symmetry.space_group_name_H-M   'P 1'
#
loop_
_entity.id
_entity.type
_entity.pdbx_description
1 polymer ?
#
loop_
_entity_poly.entity_id
_entity_poly.type
_entity_poly.pdbx_seq_one_letter_code
_entity_poly.pdbx_strand_id
1 'polypeptide(L)'
;MMGNTYRLGIKHSLATRQKISNGEVGKMPKNMQNGGAYSNIKRGYYNINGKDIFFRSKWEANYALYLDFLIKQRQIKSWTYEKDVFIFEKIKFGTRSYRPDFKIYNNDDTFEYHEVKGYMDARSKTKIKRMAKYYPKTKLVIIDSATYKDIRKKIGKMLKFYE
;
A
#
# COMPACT_ATOMS: atom_id res chain seq x y z
N MET A 1 10.13 28.56 -13.43
CA MET A 1 9.21 27.94 -12.42
C MET A 1 7.79 28.25 -12.85
N MET A 2 7.09 27.30 -13.48
CA MET A 2 5.66 27.48 -13.74
C MET A 2 4.90 26.81 -12.59
N GLY A 3 4.44 27.63 -11.67
CA GLY A 3 3.53 27.22 -10.61
C GLY A 3 2.24 26.71 -11.25
N ASN A 4 1.75 25.59 -10.77
CA ASN A 4 0.43 25.08 -11.12
C ASN A 4 -0.60 26.00 -10.46
N THR A 5 -0.86 27.13 -11.08
CA THR A 5 -1.96 28.01 -10.72
C THR A 5 -3.24 27.29 -11.10
N TYR A 6 -3.87 26.60 -10.14
CA TYR A 6 -5.28 26.27 -10.24
C TYR A 6 -6.02 27.59 -10.51
N ARG A 7 -6.53 27.70 -11.72
CA ARG A 7 -7.16 28.89 -12.28
C ARG A 7 -8.53 29.09 -11.65
N LEU A 8 -8.56 29.60 -10.44
CA LEU A 8 -9.77 30.16 -9.85
C LEU A 8 -10.18 31.35 -10.72
N GLY A 9 -11.29 31.25 -11.42
CA GLY A 9 -11.92 32.35 -12.15
C GLY A 9 -11.87 32.33 -13.68
N ILE A 10 -11.26 31.32 -14.33
CA ILE A 10 -11.38 31.23 -15.81
C ILE A 10 -12.73 30.63 -16.16
N LYS A 11 -13.61 31.45 -16.75
CA LYS A 11 -14.88 30.98 -17.33
C LYS A 11 -14.58 30.05 -18.53
N HIS A 12 -14.97 28.81 -18.40
CA HIS A 12 -14.87 27.85 -19.52
C HIS A 12 -15.60 28.38 -20.76
N SER A 13 -15.06 28.10 -21.94
CA SER A 13 -15.75 28.40 -23.22
C SER A 13 -17.11 27.70 -23.27
N LEU A 14 -18.03 28.24 -24.09
CA LEU A 14 -19.36 27.62 -24.30
C LEU A 14 -19.24 26.14 -24.70
N ALA A 15 -18.31 25.81 -25.59
CA ALA A 15 -18.07 24.43 -26.01
C ALA A 15 -17.60 23.54 -24.82
N THR A 16 -16.74 24.06 -23.94
CA THR A 16 -16.30 23.31 -22.75
C THR A 16 -17.44 23.13 -21.75
N ARG A 17 -18.30 24.16 -21.55
CA ARG A 17 -19.49 24.07 -20.69
C ARG A 17 -20.47 23.04 -21.20
N GLN A 18 -20.65 22.99 -22.51
CA GLN A 18 -21.57 22.02 -23.16
C GLN A 18 -21.05 20.59 -23.00
N LYS A 19 -19.74 20.37 -23.17
CA LYS A 19 -19.11 19.05 -22.89
C LYS A 19 -19.23 18.65 -21.43
N ILE A 20 -19.11 19.59 -20.50
CA ILE A 20 -19.32 19.32 -19.06
C ILE A 20 -20.78 18.95 -18.81
N SER A 21 -21.74 19.72 -19.36
CA SER A 21 -23.17 19.49 -19.24
C SER A 21 -23.58 18.13 -19.82
N ASN A 22 -22.99 17.73 -20.94
CA ASN A 22 -23.23 16.41 -21.56
C ASN A 22 -22.51 15.26 -20.83
N GLY A 23 -21.84 15.54 -19.73
CA GLY A 23 -21.07 14.53 -18.97
C GLY A 23 -19.88 13.94 -19.76
N GLU A 24 -19.37 14.65 -20.76
CA GLU A 24 -18.22 14.22 -21.58
C GLU A 24 -16.87 14.58 -20.95
N VAL A 25 -16.85 15.59 -20.10
CA VAL A 25 -15.65 16.01 -19.35
C VAL A 25 -15.58 15.23 -18.04
N GLY A 26 -14.44 14.61 -17.79
CA GLY A 26 -14.24 13.77 -16.62
C GLY A 26 -14.50 12.28 -16.86
N LYS A 27 -14.99 11.88 -18.04
CA LYS A 27 -15.02 10.46 -18.40
C LYS A 27 -13.59 9.93 -18.54
N MET A 28 -13.28 8.88 -17.81
CA MET A 28 -12.01 8.18 -17.98
C MET A 28 -11.86 7.75 -19.44
N PRO A 29 -10.66 7.92 -20.05
CA PRO A 29 -10.38 7.36 -21.36
C PRO A 29 -10.75 5.87 -21.42
N LYS A 30 -11.29 5.40 -22.57
CA LYS A 30 -11.74 4.01 -22.73
C LYS A 30 -10.66 2.98 -22.39
N ASN A 31 -9.37 3.29 -22.62
CA ASN A 31 -8.23 2.48 -22.24
C ASN A 31 -7.99 2.40 -20.70
N MET A 32 -8.55 3.33 -19.93
CA MET A 32 -8.53 3.30 -18.45
C MET A 32 -9.81 2.71 -17.86
N GLN A 33 -10.92 2.63 -18.63
CA GLN A 33 -12.18 2.06 -18.17
C GLN A 33 -12.12 0.54 -18.02
N ASN A 34 -11.21 -0.12 -18.72
CA ASN A 34 -11.01 -1.58 -18.65
C ASN A 34 -9.95 -1.94 -17.57
N GLY A 35 -9.99 -1.25 -16.45
CA GLY A 35 -9.18 -1.58 -15.27
C GLY A 35 -7.76 -2.00 -15.65
N GLY A 36 -6.84 -1.05 -15.75
CA GLY A 36 -5.43 -1.37 -15.87
C GLY A 36 -4.99 -2.34 -14.76
N ALA A 37 -3.72 -2.69 -14.69
CA ALA A 37 -3.14 -3.66 -13.73
C ALA A 37 -3.58 -3.49 -12.26
N TYR A 38 -4.24 -2.39 -11.92
CA TYR A 38 -4.80 -2.09 -10.60
C TYR A 38 -6.25 -2.55 -10.38
N SER A 39 -6.97 -3.02 -11.42
CA SER A 39 -8.37 -3.46 -11.29
C SER A 39 -8.55 -4.71 -10.42
N ASN A 40 -7.47 -5.49 -10.25
CA ASN A 40 -7.47 -6.70 -9.43
C ASN A 40 -7.08 -6.43 -7.96
N ILE A 41 -6.82 -5.18 -7.58
CA ILE A 41 -6.53 -4.81 -6.19
C ILE A 41 -7.87 -4.72 -5.46
N LYS A 42 -8.26 -5.79 -4.80
CA LYS A 42 -9.46 -5.81 -3.96
C LYS A 42 -9.12 -5.20 -2.59
N ARG A 43 -9.42 -3.91 -2.42
CA ARG A 43 -9.42 -3.23 -1.12
C ARG A 43 -10.74 -3.46 -0.39
N GLY A 44 -10.71 -3.55 0.91
CA GLY A 44 -11.93 -3.77 1.69
C GLY A 44 -11.66 -4.12 3.12
N TYR A 45 -12.75 -4.39 3.85
CA TYR A 45 -12.69 -4.94 5.19
C TYR A 45 -12.52 -6.46 5.12
N TYR A 46 -11.59 -6.96 5.92
CA TYR A 46 -11.31 -8.39 6.04
C TYR A 46 -11.29 -8.75 7.51
N ASN A 47 -11.91 -9.89 7.85
CA ASN A 47 -11.95 -10.37 9.21
C ASN A 47 -10.65 -11.09 9.56
N ILE A 48 -9.91 -10.55 10.52
CA ILE A 48 -8.68 -11.14 11.02
C ILE A 48 -8.87 -11.45 12.50
N ASN A 49 -9.00 -12.73 12.86
CA ASN A 49 -9.25 -13.19 14.24
C ASN A 49 -10.41 -12.45 14.94
N GLY A 50 -11.55 -12.30 14.24
CA GLY A 50 -12.74 -11.65 14.78
C GLY A 50 -12.71 -10.12 14.74
N LYS A 51 -11.66 -9.50 14.18
CA LYS A 51 -11.56 -8.05 13.99
C LYS A 51 -11.64 -7.70 12.50
N ASP A 52 -12.53 -6.79 12.15
CA ASP A 52 -12.63 -6.28 10.79
C ASP A 52 -11.63 -5.15 10.60
N ILE A 53 -10.64 -5.38 9.75
CA ILE A 53 -9.57 -4.45 9.44
C ILE A 53 -9.65 -4.09 7.96
N PHE A 54 -9.58 -2.80 7.65
CA PHE A 54 -9.53 -2.32 6.26
C PHE A 54 -8.12 -2.47 5.71
N PHE A 55 -7.97 -3.24 4.62
CA PHE A 55 -6.71 -3.38 3.89
C PHE A 55 -6.85 -2.76 2.50
N ARG A 56 -5.74 -2.22 1.99
CA ARG A 56 -5.67 -1.62 0.66
C ARG A 56 -5.55 -2.64 -0.45
N SER A 57 -5.18 -3.86 -0.11
CA SER A 57 -5.11 -4.98 -1.05
C SER A 57 -5.42 -6.31 -0.37
N LYS A 58 -5.86 -7.26 -1.16
CA LYS A 58 -6.06 -8.64 -0.72
C LYS A 58 -4.74 -9.29 -0.26
N TRP A 59 -3.62 -8.91 -0.84
CA TRP A 59 -2.32 -9.41 -0.43
C TRP A 59 -1.95 -9.00 0.98
N GLU A 60 -2.24 -7.75 1.36
CA GLU A 60 -2.07 -7.28 2.74
C GLU A 60 -2.97 -8.05 3.71
N ALA A 61 -4.26 -8.26 3.36
CA ALA A 61 -5.18 -9.05 4.19
C ALA A 61 -4.69 -10.50 4.38
N ASN A 62 -4.24 -11.14 3.31
CA ASN A 62 -3.67 -12.48 3.38
C ASN A 62 -2.36 -12.53 4.17
N TYR A 63 -1.55 -11.48 4.06
CA TYR A 63 -0.33 -11.37 4.84
C TYR A 63 -0.63 -11.19 6.34
N ALA A 64 -1.67 -10.44 6.69
CA ALA A 64 -2.16 -10.35 8.07
C ALA A 64 -2.58 -11.72 8.65
N LEU A 65 -3.28 -12.56 7.86
CA LEU A 65 -3.59 -13.94 8.25
C LEU A 65 -2.31 -14.76 8.51
N TYR A 66 -1.29 -14.57 7.69
CA TYR A 66 0.01 -15.22 7.89
C TYR A 66 0.68 -14.75 9.18
N LEU A 67 0.68 -13.45 9.45
CA LEU A 67 1.24 -12.92 10.71
C LEU A 67 0.49 -13.45 11.93
N ASP A 68 -0.83 -13.57 11.87
CA ASP A 68 -1.60 -14.21 12.94
C ASP A 68 -1.28 -15.71 13.12
N PHE A 69 -1.01 -16.41 12.02
CA PHE A 69 -0.50 -17.77 12.09
C PHE A 69 0.86 -17.82 12.80
N LEU A 70 1.78 -16.89 12.50
CA LEU A 70 3.07 -16.81 13.18
C LEU A 70 2.93 -16.52 14.69
N ILE A 71 1.96 -15.71 15.11
CA ILE A 71 1.64 -15.52 16.54
C ILE A 71 1.20 -16.83 17.18
N LYS A 72 0.29 -17.58 16.54
CA LYS A 72 -0.17 -18.89 17.03
C LYS A 72 0.98 -19.90 17.13
N GLN A 73 1.95 -19.83 16.23
CA GLN A 73 3.18 -20.65 16.25
C GLN A 73 4.26 -20.09 17.21
N ARG A 74 3.97 -19.01 17.95
CA ARG A 74 4.91 -18.33 18.87
C ARG A 74 6.21 -17.86 18.19
N GLN A 75 6.16 -17.60 16.87
CA GLN A 75 7.32 -17.11 16.12
C GLN A 75 7.47 -15.59 16.22
N ILE A 76 6.37 -14.86 16.41
CA ILE A 76 6.35 -13.43 16.69
C ILE A 76 5.40 -13.14 17.86
N LYS A 77 5.61 -12.01 18.53
CA LYS A 77 4.81 -11.57 19.68
C LYS A 77 3.48 -10.95 19.25
N SER A 78 3.53 -10.03 18.30
CA SER A 78 2.34 -9.33 17.77
C SER A 78 2.67 -8.53 16.50
N TRP A 79 1.65 -7.97 15.88
CA TRP A 79 1.81 -7.04 14.76
C TRP A 79 0.78 -5.90 14.82
N THR A 80 1.06 -4.81 14.09
CA THR A 80 0.12 -3.71 13.86
C THR A 80 0.16 -3.28 12.41
N TYR A 81 -0.99 -2.80 11.88
CA TYR A 81 -1.15 -2.37 10.50
C TYR A 81 -1.10 -0.84 10.41
N GLU A 82 -0.31 -0.30 9.45
CA GLU A 82 -0.16 1.13 9.11
C GLU A 82 0.00 2.08 10.32
N LYS A 83 0.63 1.62 11.41
CA LYS A 83 0.70 2.38 12.66
C LYS A 83 1.64 3.59 12.59
N ASP A 84 2.84 3.39 12.03
CA ASP A 84 3.91 4.37 12.09
C ASP A 84 4.11 5.08 10.75
N VAL A 85 4.47 6.38 10.81
CA VAL A 85 4.78 7.19 9.63
C VAL A 85 6.19 7.75 9.76
N PHE A 86 7.03 7.48 8.77
CA PHE A 86 8.37 8.02 8.66
C PHE A 86 8.36 9.29 7.82
N ILE A 87 8.88 10.39 8.34
CA ILE A 87 8.96 11.68 7.66
C ILE A 87 10.39 11.90 7.18
N PHE A 88 10.56 12.15 5.88
CA PHE A 88 11.85 12.45 5.30
C PHE A 88 12.11 13.96 5.38
N GLU A 89 12.76 14.39 6.44
CA GLU A 89 13.13 15.78 6.62
C GLU A 89 13.98 16.30 5.46
N LYS A 90 13.94 17.61 5.21
CA LYS A 90 14.65 18.29 4.11
C LYS A 90 14.17 17.94 2.70
N ILE A 91 13.15 17.07 2.53
CA ILE A 91 12.53 16.80 1.23
C ILE A 91 11.39 17.78 0.98
N LYS A 92 11.61 18.75 0.08
CA LYS A 92 10.60 19.76 -0.26
C LYS A 92 9.51 19.25 -1.21
N PHE A 93 9.87 18.35 -2.14
CA PHE A 93 8.97 17.87 -3.20
C PHE A 93 8.97 16.35 -3.33
N GLY A 94 7.86 15.80 -3.85
CA GLY A 94 7.70 14.37 -4.09
C GLY A 94 7.39 13.58 -2.81
N THR A 95 8.01 12.41 -2.65
CA THR A 95 7.73 11.49 -1.53
C THR A 95 8.35 12.00 -0.23
N ARG A 96 7.60 12.75 0.56
CA ARG A 96 8.06 13.33 1.85
C ARG A 96 7.89 12.43 3.05
N SER A 97 7.06 11.40 2.93
CA SER A 97 6.79 10.46 4.02
C SER A 97 6.58 9.05 3.49
N TYR A 98 6.68 8.09 4.41
CA TYR A 98 6.43 6.69 4.14
C TYR A 98 5.72 6.06 5.33
N ARG A 99 4.73 5.22 5.05
CA ARG A 99 4.02 4.40 6.02
C ARG A 99 4.16 2.96 5.57
N PRO A 100 4.95 2.14 6.27
CA PRO A 100 5.00 0.70 6.04
C PRO A 100 3.65 0.05 6.35
N ASP A 101 3.36 -1.06 5.68
CA ASP A 101 2.09 -1.75 5.88
C ASP A 101 2.00 -2.38 7.27
N PHE A 102 3.06 -3.05 7.73
CA PHE A 102 3.06 -3.77 9.00
C PHE A 102 4.27 -3.42 9.86
N LYS A 103 4.05 -3.35 11.19
CA LYS A 103 5.08 -3.38 12.21
C LYS A 103 4.95 -4.69 12.96
N ILE A 104 6.00 -5.48 12.97
CA ILE A 104 6.07 -6.78 13.64
C ILE A 104 6.88 -6.63 14.93
N TYR A 105 6.35 -7.13 16.03
CA TYR A 105 7.04 -7.19 17.31
C TYR A 105 7.52 -8.62 17.52
N ASN A 106 8.82 -8.80 17.65
CA ASN A 106 9.47 -10.08 17.86
C ASN A 106 9.42 -10.51 19.34
N ASN A 107 9.69 -11.77 19.63
CA ASN A 107 9.68 -12.30 20.99
C ASN A 107 10.85 -11.78 21.86
N ASP A 108 11.90 -11.28 21.23
CA ASP A 108 13.06 -10.64 21.88
C ASP A 108 12.89 -9.14 22.12
N ASP A 109 11.65 -8.64 22.07
CA ASP A 109 11.24 -7.24 22.17
C ASP A 109 11.81 -6.31 21.10
N THR A 110 12.47 -6.83 20.08
CA THR A 110 12.81 -6.07 18.87
C THR A 110 11.59 -5.91 17.98
N PHE A 111 11.69 -5.03 16.99
CA PHE A 111 10.64 -4.89 15.97
C PHE A 111 11.23 -4.64 14.59
N GLU A 112 10.44 -4.97 13.60
CA GLU A 112 10.76 -4.71 12.19
C GLU A 112 9.51 -4.28 11.42
N TYR A 113 9.72 -3.69 10.23
CA TYR A 113 8.63 -3.26 9.37
C TYR A 113 8.58 -4.12 8.13
N HIS A 114 7.36 -4.49 7.72
CA HIS A 114 7.14 -5.22 6.48
C HIS A 114 6.26 -4.39 5.53
N GLU A 115 6.62 -4.42 4.25
CA GLU A 115 5.86 -3.83 3.14
C GLU A 115 5.47 -4.93 2.16
N VAL A 116 4.19 -5.09 1.92
CA VAL A 116 3.66 -6.08 0.96
C VAL A 116 3.56 -5.45 -0.42
N LYS A 117 4.34 -5.96 -1.39
CA LYS A 117 4.46 -5.30 -2.69
C LYS A 117 4.42 -6.29 -3.86
N GLY A 118 3.27 -6.37 -4.52
CA GLY A 118 3.14 -7.19 -5.74
C GLY A 118 3.91 -6.62 -6.94
N TYR A 119 4.06 -5.30 -7.01
CA TYR A 119 4.79 -4.60 -8.07
C TYR A 119 5.56 -3.40 -7.50
N MET A 120 6.83 -3.31 -7.88
CA MET A 120 7.74 -2.27 -7.39
C MET A 120 7.82 -1.09 -8.38
N ASP A 121 6.96 -0.11 -8.21
CA ASP A 121 6.97 1.13 -8.98
C ASP A 121 8.11 2.09 -8.57
N ALA A 122 8.34 3.13 -9.36
CA ALA A 122 9.40 4.12 -9.12
C ALA A 122 9.21 4.87 -7.79
N ARG A 123 7.96 5.13 -7.39
CA ARG A 123 7.64 5.81 -6.13
C ARG A 123 7.96 4.91 -4.93
N SER A 124 7.65 3.63 -5.02
CA SER A 124 7.99 2.64 -3.99
C SER A 124 9.50 2.47 -3.85
N LYS A 125 10.24 2.37 -4.96
CA LYS A 125 11.71 2.36 -4.95
C LYS A 125 12.28 3.60 -4.25
N THR A 126 11.70 4.78 -4.51
CA THR A 126 12.11 6.04 -3.87
C THR A 126 11.87 6.01 -2.36
N LYS A 127 10.71 5.49 -1.90
CA LYS A 127 10.39 5.34 -0.47
C LYS A 127 11.42 4.45 0.24
N ILE A 128 11.71 3.27 -0.33
CA ILE A 128 12.67 2.31 0.23
C ILE A 128 14.08 2.92 0.30
N LYS A 129 14.55 3.58 -0.79
CA LYS A 129 15.84 4.28 -0.77
C LYS A 129 15.90 5.36 0.30
N ARG A 130 14.81 6.11 0.51
CA ARG A 130 14.75 7.12 1.56
C ARG A 130 14.71 6.51 2.95
N MET A 131 14.02 5.40 3.16
CA MET A 131 14.08 4.65 4.42
C MET A 131 15.51 4.25 4.75
N ALA A 132 16.23 3.62 3.83
CA ALA A 132 17.61 3.22 4.03
C ALA A 132 18.53 4.41 4.35
N LYS A 133 18.30 5.59 3.72
CA LYS A 133 19.10 6.80 3.94
C LYS A 133 18.79 7.50 5.27
N TYR A 134 17.51 7.71 5.59
CA TYR A 134 17.08 8.54 6.72
C TYR A 134 16.88 7.74 8.01
N TYR A 135 16.62 6.44 7.88
CA TYR A 135 16.35 5.53 9.00
C TYR A 135 17.17 4.24 8.89
N PRO A 136 18.52 4.32 8.80
CA PRO A 136 19.38 3.15 8.51
C PRO A 136 19.31 2.05 9.57
N LYS A 137 18.91 2.38 10.80
CA LYS A 137 18.75 1.40 11.89
C LYS A 137 17.38 0.71 11.87
N THR A 138 16.46 1.15 11.01
CA THR A 138 15.13 0.56 10.90
C THR A 138 15.15 -0.61 9.95
N LYS A 139 14.88 -1.81 10.44
CA LYS A 139 14.75 -3.00 9.61
C LYS A 139 13.45 -2.95 8.80
N LEU A 140 13.57 -2.89 7.49
CA LEU A 140 12.43 -2.91 6.54
C LEU A 140 12.56 -4.12 5.62
N VAL A 141 11.57 -5.00 5.68
CA VAL A 141 11.47 -6.22 4.87
C VAL A 141 10.43 -6.03 3.78
N ILE A 142 10.78 -6.33 2.54
CA ILE A 142 9.85 -6.25 1.41
C ILE A 142 9.32 -7.64 1.10
N ILE A 143 8.00 -7.80 1.22
CA ILE A 143 7.29 -9.02 0.84
C ILE A 143 6.87 -8.87 -0.61
N ASP A 144 7.77 -9.22 -1.49
CA ASP A 144 7.54 -9.17 -2.93
C ASP A 144 6.68 -10.35 -3.44
N SER A 145 6.44 -10.37 -4.75
CA SER A 145 5.64 -11.42 -5.38
C SER A 145 6.22 -12.82 -5.20
N ALA A 146 7.54 -12.95 -5.20
CA ALA A 146 8.20 -14.24 -5.02
C ALA A 146 8.04 -14.75 -3.59
N THR A 147 8.39 -13.91 -2.62
CA THR A 147 8.22 -14.17 -1.18
C THR A 147 6.77 -14.49 -0.83
N TYR A 148 5.82 -13.71 -1.35
CA TYR A 148 4.39 -13.93 -1.11
C TYR A 148 3.91 -15.27 -1.66
N LYS A 149 4.33 -15.64 -2.88
CA LYS A 149 3.99 -16.96 -3.47
C LYS A 149 4.60 -18.12 -2.68
N ASP A 150 5.83 -17.96 -2.20
CA ASP A 150 6.49 -18.97 -1.37
C ASP A 150 5.76 -19.17 -0.04
N ILE A 151 5.36 -18.09 0.63
CA ILE A 151 4.51 -18.16 1.83
C ILE A 151 3.21 -18.91 1.51
N ARG A 152 2.49 -18.55 0.45
CA ARG A 152 1.26 -19.26 0.05
C ARG A 152 1.48 -20.74 -0.23
N LYS A 153 2.57 -21.11 -0.88
CA LYS A 153 2.92 -22.50 -1.16
C LYS A 153 3.16 -23.31 0.12
N LYS A 154 3.89 -22.73 1.07
CA LYS A 154 4.28 -23.40 2.33
C LYS A 154 3.10 -23.61 3.27
N ILE A 155 2.25 -22.63 3.41
CA ILE A 155 1.20 -22.61 4.45
C ILE A 155 -0.23 -22.55 3.89
N GLY A 156 -0.43 -22.49 2.57
CA GLY A 156 -1.74 -22.37 1.94
C GLY A 156 -2.70 -23.52 2.24
N LYS A 157 -2.16 -24.68 2.64
CA LYS A 157 -2.97 -25.81 3.12
C LYS A 157 -3.45 -25.64 4.57
N MET A 158 -2.78 -24.82 5.36
CA MET A 158 -3.07 -24.58 6.79
C MET A 158 -3.92 -23.31 7.00
N LEU A 159 -3.85 -22.37 6.06
CA LEU A 159 -4.55 -21.10 6.12
C LEU A 159 -5.48 -20.93 4.93
N LYS A 160 -6.74 -20.62 5.22
CA LYS A 160 -7.70 -20.23 4.18
C LYS A 160 -7.46 -18.76 3.83
N PHE A 161 -6.65 -18.54 2.80
CA PHE A 161 -6.45 -17.19 2.26
C PHE A 161 -7.70 -16.68 1.54
N TYR A 162 -7.86 -15.36 1.53
CA TYR A 162 -8.87 -14.69 0.71
C TYR A 162 -8.51 -14.81 -0.78
N GLU A 163 -9.47 -15.08 -1.63
CA GLU A 163 -9.33 -15.21 -3.10
C GLU A 163 -9.80 -13.98 -3.87
#